data_fa93c9ea8d8e113923a10c9c0298d946
#
_entry.id   fa93c9ea8d8e113923a10c9c0298d946
#
_cell.length_a   1.000
_cell.length_b   1.000
_cell.length_c   1.000
_cell.angle_alpha   90.00
_cell.angle_beta   90.00
_cell.angle_gamma   90.00
#
_symmetry.space_group_name_H-M   'P 1'
#
loop_
_entity.id
_entity.type
_entity.pdbx_description
1 polymer ?
#
loop_
_entity_poly.entity_id
_entity_poly.type
_entity_poly.pdbx_seq_one_letter_code
_entity_poly.pdbx_strand_id
1 'polypeptide(L)'
;IAALLSWELDLAVLATIHGGAPKGQSKPHYPDAALLGMPLFHVNGLLAVLLTSFRRKRKTVAMYKWDPNVAVELVEAEKIVSFVGTPAMTGDLMLAAQKQDKDVSSLLAVGGGGSARAESQVKGIDETFKNAKPHTGWGMTETNSIGTSIGGEEYLMRPSSSGRVSAVLELGIVDSDDNFVKAGERGELLVRGTSVIHKYWDRPDSSGDFLEGGWFRTGDIAYLDEDGYLYIVDRLKQIIIRGGENIGCAEVESAMLNDPAIIEVSVYGVADQRLGEDVAATIYVDREVDVDAIRSNLKLKIAGFKIPKHIRVTTEPLVRIASGKIDKKTIQKDHQKLLDLE
;
A
#
# COMPACT_ATOMS: atom_id res chain seq x y z
N ILE A 1 1.70 -7.43 -21.63
CA ILE A 1 0.41 -8.06 -22.00
C ILE A 1 -0.07 -8.93 -20.84
N ALA A 2 0.74 -9.86 -20.30
CA ALA A 2 0.34 -10.76 -19.21
C ALA A 2 -0.30 -10.04 -18.02
N ALA A 3 0.29 -8.95 -17.53
CA ALA A 3 -0.25 -8.15 -16.43
C ALA A 3 -1.64 -7.57 -16.75
N LEU A 4 -1.86 -7.05 -17.96
CA LEU A 4 -3.16 -6.50 -18.37
C LEU A 4 -4.24 -7.60 -18.45
N LEU A 5 -3.88 -8.78 -18.96
CA LEU A 5 -4.79 -9.93 -19.02
C LEU A 5 -5.12 -10.45 -17.63
N SER A 6 -4.15 -10.44 -16.71
CA SER A 6 -4.35 -10.91 -15.34
C SER A 6 -5.36 -10.02 -14.59
N TRP A 7 -5.29 -8.71 -14.73
CA TRP A 7 -6.31 -7.85 -14.11
C TRP A 7 -7.72 -8.06 -14.66
N GLU A 8 -7.84 -8.36 -15.96
CA GLU A 8 -9.13 -8.74 -16.52
C GLU A 8 -9.64 -10.06 -15.95
N LEU A 9 -8.74 -11.03 -15.80
CA LEU A 9 -9.06 -12.32 -15.20
C LEU A 9 -9.47 -12.16 -13.73
N ASP A 10 -8.72 -11.41 -12.93
CA ASP A 10 -9.01 -11.15 -11.52
C ASP A 10 -10.41 -10.52 -11.37
N LEU A 11 -10.75 -9.53 -12.21
CA LEU A 11 -12.07 -8.92 -12.22
C LEU A 11 -13.18 -9.89 -12.63
N ALA A 12 -12.92 -10.76 -13.62
CA ALA A 12 -13.87 -11.77 -14.06
C ALA A 12 -14.09 -12.84 -12.98
N VAL A 13 -13.05 -13.27 -12.30
CA VAL A 13 -13.11 -14.21 -11.18
C VAL A 13 -13.92 -13.59 -10.03
N LEU A 14 -13.64 -12.38 -9.62
CA LEU A 14 -14.38 -11.68 -8.58
C LEU A 14 -15.87 -11.55 -8.94
N ALA A 15 -16.19 -11.17 -10.18
CA ALA A 15 -17.57 -11.10 -10.65
C ALA A 15 -18.27 -12.45 -10.64
N THR A 16 -17.54 -13.53 -10.91
CA THR A 16 -18.10 -14.91 -10.91
C THR A 16 -18.33 -15.41 -9.48
N ILE A 17 -17.36 -15.24 -8.59
CA ILE A 17 -17.43 -15.67 -7.18
C ILE A 17 -18.57 -14.96 -6.45
N HIS A 18 -18.72 -13.66 -6.67
CA HIS A 18 -19.78 -12.87 -6.04
C HIS A 18 -21.12 -12.91 -6.78
N GLY A 19 -21.29 -13.82 -7.74
CA GLY A 19 -22.57 -14.06 -8.43
C GLY A 19 -23.05 -12.92 -9.33
N GLY A 20 -22.13 -12.07 -9.80
CA GLY A 20 -22.47 -10.82 -10.47
C GLY A 20 -23.02 -9.77 -9.49
N ALA A 21 -23.53 -8.65 -9.98
CA ALA A 21 -24.19 -7.66 -9.14
C ALA A 21 -25.36 -8.32 -8.37
N PRO A 22 -25.58 -8.00 -7.07
CA PRO A 22 -26.66 -8.58 -6.28
C PRO A 22 -27.98 -8.50 -7.04
N LYS A 23 -28.65 -9.65 -7.22
CA LYS A 23 -29.97 -9.69 -7.87
C LYS A 23 -30.94 -8.81 -7.05
N GLY A 24 -31.44 -7.74 -7.66
CA GLY A 24 -32.43 -6.86 -7.07
C GLY A 24 -32.03 -5.44 -6.73
N GLN A 25 -30.75 -5.08 -6.81
CA GLN A 25 -30.35 -3.68 -6.80
C GLN A 25 -29.88 -3.30 -8.21
N SER A 26 -30.69 -2.53 -8.92
CA SER A 26 -30.22 -1.83 -10.12
C SER A 26 -29.19 -0.79 -9.68
N LYS A 27 -27.90 -1.17 -9.69
CA LYS A 27 -26.84 -0.18 -9.54
C LYS A 27 -27.02 0.84 -10.67
N PRO A 28 -26.90 2.14 -10.39
CA PRO A 28 -26.92 3.13 -11.46
C PRO A 28 -25.87 2.72 -12.50
N HIS A 29 -26.34 2.55 -13.75
CA HIS A 29 -25.42 2.18 -14.85
C HIS A 29 -24.72 3.44 -15.33
N TYR A 30 -23.54 3.70 -14.78
CA TYR A 30 -22.65 4.73 -15.30
C TYR A 30 -21.73 4.13 -16.36
N PRO A 31 -21.39 4.88 -17.42
CA PRO A 31 -20.30 4.49 -18.35
C PRO A 31 -19.02 4.20 -17.58
N ASP A 32 -18.28 3.17 -17.99
CA ASP A 32 -17.01 2.83 -17.33
C ASP A 32 -16.02 4.00 -17.44
N ALA A 33 -15.68 4.63 -16.33
CA ALA A 33 -14.80 5.78 -16.22
C ALA A 33 -13.82 5.64 -15.07
N ALA A 34 -12.55 5.96 -15.30
CA ALA A 34 -11.50 5.91 -14.30
C ALA A 34 -10.84 7.28 -14.10
N LEU A 35 -10.52 7.61 -12.86
CA LEU A 35 -9.70 8.77 -12.52
C LEU A 35 -8.22 8.40 -12.55
N LEU A 36 -7.43 9.09 -13.36
CA LEU A 36 -5.97 8.98 -13.44
C LEU A 36 -5.34 10.17 -12.70
N GLY A 37 -5.05 9.95 -11.41
CA GLY A 37 -4.32 10.92 -10.57
C GLY A 37 -2.86 10.54 -10.33
N MET A 38 -2.43 9.36 -10.81
CA MET A 38 -1.08 8.84 -10.64
C MET A 38 -0.17 9.22 -11.81
N PRO A 39 1.12 9.52 -11.56
CA PRO A 39 2.09 9.80 -12.62
C PRO A 39 2.28 8.61 -13.57
N LEU A 40 2.40 8.88 -14.89
CA LEU A 40 2.57 7.84 -15.92
C LEU A 40 3.95 7.19 -15.94
N PHE A 41 4.96 7.77 -15.29
CA PHE A 41 6.25 7.10 -15.11
C PHE A 41 6.20 5.98 -14.05
N HIS A 42 5.11 5.88 -13.30
CA HIS A 42 4.82 4.77 -12.39
C HIS A 42 3.95 3.71 -13.07
N VAL A 43 4.29 2.44 -12.82
CA VAL A 43 3.55 1.28 -13.34
C VAL A 43 2.07 1.30 -12.94
N ASN A 44 1.72 1.82 -11.76
CA ASN A 44 0.32 1.95 -11.35
C ASN A 44 -0.45 2.93 -12.25
N GLY A 45 0.09 4.11 -12.52
CA GLY A 45 -0.54 5.08 -13.42
C GLY A 45 -0.60 4.56 -14.86
N LEU A 46 0.54 4.07 -15.35
CA LEU A 46 0.65 3.63 -16.75
C LEU A 46 -0.12 2.33 -16.99
N LEU A 47 0.16 1.26 -16.26
CA LEU A 47 -0.39 -0.07 -16.55
C LEU A 47 -1.76 -0.26 -15.90
N ALA A 48 -1.88 -0.01 -14.56
CA ALA A 48 -3.11 -0.29 -13.83
C ALA A 48 -4.26 0.64 -14.23
N VAL A 49 -3.98 1.89 -14.62
CA VAL A 49 -5.03 2.84 -14.97
C VAL A 49 -5.08 3.08 -16.48
N LEU A 50 -4.02 3.64 -17.10
CA LEU A 50 -4.09 4.10 -18.48
C LEU A 50 -4.23 2.96 -19.50
N LEU A 51 -3.30 1.99 -19.52
CA LEU A 51 -3.34 0.90 -20.51
C LEU A 51 -4.52 -0.04 -20.28
N THR A 52 -4.91 -0.26 -19.02
CA THR A 52 -6.15 -1.00 -18.70
C THR A 52 -7.37 -0.24 -19.20
N SER A 53 -7.38 1.11 -19.14
CA SER A 53 -8.48 1.90 -19.66
C SER A 53 -8.59 1.80 -21.19
N PHE A 54 -7.46 1.84 -21.90
CA PHE A 54 -7.44 1.66 -23.36
C PHE A 54 -7.98 0.28 -23.76
N ARG A 55 -7.51 -0.75 -23.07
CA ARG A 55 -7.95 -2.13 -23.34
C ARG A 55 -9.45 -2.31 -23.09
N ARG A 56 -9.99 -1.76 -22.02
CA ARG A 56 -11.41 -1.84 -21.65
C ARG A 56 -12.27 -0.82 -22.36
N LYS A 57 -11.69 0.08 -23.18
CA LYS A 57 -12.39 1.16 -23.89
C LYS A 57 -13.17 2.07 -22.93
N ARG A 58 -12.64 2.28 -21.73
CA ARG A 58 -13.27 3.12 -20.71
C ARG A 58 -12.77 4.56 -20.79
N LYS A 59 -13.63 5.49 -20.39
CA LYS A 59 -13.28 6.90 -20.24
C LYS A 59 -12.16 7.05 -19.21
N THR A 60 -11.14 7.83 -19.54
CA THR A 60 -10.07 8.18 -18.60
C THR A 60 -10.09 9.67 -18.36
N VAL A 61 -10.31 10.08 -17.12
CA VAL A 61 -10.24 11.47 -16.66
C VAL A 61 -8.90 11.66 -15.99
N ALA A 62 -8.02 12.46 -16.59
CA ALA A 62 -6.66 12.66 -16.11
C ALA A 62 -6.53 13.98 -15.36
N MET A 63 -5.85 13.95 -14.22
CA MET A 63 -5.47 15.15 -13.48
C MET A 63 -4.02 15.52 -13.78
N TYR A 64 -3.74 16.80 -13.96
CA TYR A 64 -2.39 17.31 -14.14
C TYR A 64 -1.55 17.15 -12.85
N LYS A 65 -2.17 17.41 -11.69
CA LYS A 65 -1.60 17.27 -10.36
C LYS A 65 -2.68 16.75 -9.42
N TRP A 66 -2.30 15.90 -8.48
CA TRP A 66 -3.21 15.42 -7.46
C TRP A 66 -3.71 16.57 -6.58
N ASP A 67 -5.03 16.70 -6.50
CA ASP A 67 -5.76 17.57 -5.59
C ASP A 67 -7.06 16.83 -5.20
N PRO A 68 -7.23 16.46 -3.93
CA PRO A 68 -8.38 15.65 -3.52
C PRO A 68 -9.72 16.40 -3.66
N ASN A 69 -9.74 17.73 -3.56
CA ASN A 69 -10.96 18.49 -3.72
C ASN A 69 -11.42 18.50 -5.18
N VAL A 70 -10.50 18.72 -6.10
CA VAL A 70 -10.75 18.62 -7.55
C VAL A 70 -11.12 17.19 -7.92
N ALA A 71 -10.50 16.18 -7.29
CA ALA A 71 -10.84 14.78 -7.54
C ALA A 71 -12.31 14.46 -7.20
N VAL A 72 -12.82 14.96 -6.07
CA VAL A 72 -14.24 14.81 -5.68
C VAL A 72 -15.18 15.49 -6.68
N GLU A 73 -14.85 16.71 -7.14
CA GLU A 73 -15.61 17.41 -8.18
C GLU A 73 -15.65 16.63 -9.50
N LEU A 74 -14.50 16.07 -9.90
CA LEU A 74 -14.42 15.23 -11.12
C LEU A 74 -15.21 13.92 -10.97
N VAL A 75 -15.23 13.31 -9.80
CA VAL A 75 -16.05 12.11 -9.53
C VAL A 75 -17.52 12.42 -9.80
N GLU A 76 -18.02 13.53 -9.27
CA GLU A 76 -19.42 13.95 -9.48
C GLU A 76 -19.68 14.30 -10.95
N ALA A 77 -18.88 15.17 -11.55
CA ALA A 77 -19.11 15.73 -12.88
C ALA A 77 -18.97 14.68 -13.99
N GLU A 78 -17.97 13.82 -13.87
CA GLU A 78 -17.59 12.85 -14.91
C GLU A 78 -18.13 11.43 -14.64
N LYS A 79 -18.85 11.26 -13.51
CA LYS A 79 -19.39 9.97 -13.02
C LYS A 79 -18.32 8.89 -13.00
N ILE A 80 -17.19 9.20 -12.34
CA ILE A 80 -16.07 8.26 -12.20
C ILE A 80 -16.54 7.03 -11.42
N VAL A 81 -16.24 5.85 -11.94
CA VAL A 81 -16.64 4.58 -11.29
C VAL A 81 -15.48 3.92 -10.56
N SER A 82 -14.24 4.25 -10.89
CA SER A 82 -13.07 3.66 -10.23
C SER A 82 -11.94 4.66 -10.02
N PHE A 83 -11.33 4.57 -8.85
CA PHE A 83 -10.10 5.28 -8.50
C PHE A 83 -9.08 4.32 -7.93
N VAL A 84 -7.86 4.35 -8.46
CA VAL A 84 -6.70 3.62 -7.95
C VAL A 84 -5.59 4.62 -7.69
N GLY A 85 -5.14 4.68 -6.44
CA GLY A 85 -4.07 5.58 -6.01
C GLY A 85 -3.17 4.96 -4.95
N THR A 86 -2.29 5.75 -4.36
CA THR A 86 -1.59 5.34 -3.13
C THR A 86 -2.57 5.36 -1.95
N PRO A 87 -2.28 4.66 -0.83
CA PRO A 87 -3.09 4.78 0.39
C PRO A 87 -3.30 6.23 0.85
N ALA A 88 -2.28 7.09 0.72
CA ALA A 88 -2.42 8.52 0.99
C ALA A 88 -3.47 9.19 0.09
N MET A 89 -3.38 8.99 -1.23
CA MET A 89 -4.34 9.59 -2.16
C MET A 89 -5.78 9.09 -1.93
N THR A 90 -5.96 7.82 -1.61
CA THR A 90 -7.29 7.28 -1.30
C THR A 90 -7.83 7.79 0.04
N GLY A 91 -6.95 8.02 1.03
CA GLY A 91 -7.28 8.68 2.28
C GLY A 91 -7.68 10.15 2.07
N ASP A 92 -6.90 10.88 1.28
CA ASP A 92 -7.18 12.27 0.92
C ASP A 92 -8.55 12.39 0.22
N LEU A 93 -8.84 11.50 -0.74
CA LEU A 93 -10.13 11.46 -1.45
C LEU A 93 -11.30 11.21 -0.47
N MET A 94 -11.11 10.27 0.47
CA MET A 94 -12.09 9.95 1.50
C MET A 94 -12.39 11.18 2.38
N LEU A 95 -11.35 11.84 2.90
CA LEU A 95 -11.50 13.03 3.74
C LEU A 95 -12.12 14.22 2.99
N ALA A 96 -11.75 14.41 1.72
CA ALA A 96 -12.35 15.45 0.87
C ALA A 96 -13.83 15.18 0.59
N ALA A 97 -14.20 13.89 0.31
CA ALA A 97 -15.59 13.51 0.09
C ALA A 97 -16.47 13.69 1.34
N GLN A 98 -15.90 13.48 2.54
CA GLN A 98 -16.62 13.71 3.80
C GLN A 98 -16.88 15.20 4.09
N LYS A 99 -16.01 16.09 3.57
CA LYS A 99 -16.10 17.54 3.80
C LYS A 99 -16.94 18.29 2.75
N GLN A 100 -17.15 17.69 1.58
CA GLN A 100 -17.87 18.31 0.47
C GLN A 100 -19.24 17.67 0.30
N ASP A 101 -20.25 18.48 0.04
CA ASP A 101 -21.61 18.03 -0.33
C ASP A 101 -21.63 17.71 -1.84
N LYS A 102 -20.98 16.61 -2.22
CA LYS A 102 -20.83 16.13 -3.60
C LYS A 102 -21.33 14.70 -3.77
N ASP A 103 -21.96 14.43 -4.92
CA ASP A 103 -22.42 13.10 -5.26
C ASP A 103 -21.27 12.21 -5.76
N VAL A 104 -20.69 11.42 -4.85
CA VAL A 104 -19.66 10.42 -5.16
C VAL A 104 -20.22 9.00 -5.31
N SER A 105 -21.54 8.86 -5.45
CA SER A 105 -22.23 7.55 -5.53
C SER A 105 -21.90 6.75 -6.79
N SER A 106 -21.30 7.39 -7.81
CA SER A 106 -20.80 6.73 -9.01
C SER A 106 -19.59 5.82 -8.75
N LEU A 107 -18.80 6.09 -7.68
CA LEU A 107 -17.66 5.24 -7.32
C LEU A 107 -18.15 3.84 -6.93
N LEU A 108 -17.60 2.82 -7.58
CA LEU A 108 -17.83 1.41 -7.32
C LEU A 108 -16.58 0.70 -6.76
N ALA A 109 -15.40 1.29 -7.01
CA ALA A 109 -14.13 0.76 -6.56
C ALA A 109 -13.18 1.89 -6.15
N VAL A 110 -12.67 1.83 -4.92
CA VAL A 110 -11.60 2.70 -4.41
C VAL A 110 -10.47 1.83 -3.95
N GLY A 111 -9.39 1.82 -4.75
CA GLY A 111 -8.26 0.93 -4.56
C GLY A 111 -6.96 1.66 -4.32
N GLY A 112 -6.00 0.91 -3.84
CA GLY A 112 -4.67 1.45 -3.63
C GLY A 112 -3.61 0.37 -3.52
N GLY A 113 -2.40 0.77 -3.84
CA GLY A 113 -1.22 -0.09 -3.74
C GLY A 113 0.06 0.73 -3.66
N GLY A 114 1.20 0.02 -3.53
CA GLY A 114 2.51 0.64 -3.50
C GLY A 114 3.01 1.10 -2.12
N SER A 115 2.21 0.96 -1.09
CA SER A 115 2.59 1.05 0.33
C SER A 115 1.54 0.37 1.20
N ALA A 116 1.88 0.13 2.48
CA ALA A 116 0.93 -0.39 3.45
C ALA A 116 -0.26 0.57 3.64
N ARG A 117 -1.42 0.01 3.95
CA ARG A 117 -2.65 0.75 4.26
C ARG A 117 -3.07 0.46 5.70
N ALA A 118 -3.45 1.49 6.45
CA ALA A 118 -4.01 1.32 7.77
C ALA A 118 -5.37 0.59 7.72
N GLU A 119 -5.63 -0.31 8.65
CA GLU A 119 -6.90 -1.03 8.75
C GLU A 119 -8.10 -0.09 8.95
N SER A 120 -7.90 1.01 9.69
CA SER A 120 -8.90 2.06 9.87
C SER A 120 -9.30 2.71 8.54
N GLN A 121 -8.36 2.88 7.61
CA GLN A 121 -8.66 3.43 6.29
C GLN A 121 -9.47 2.46 5.43
N VAL A 122 -9.26 1.13 5.57
CA VAL A 122 -10.07 0.12 4.86
C VAL A 122 -11.55 0.25 5.24
N LYS A 123 -11.83 0.34 6.54
CA LYS A 123 -13.18 0.56 7.07
C LYS A 123 -13.74 1.93 6.67
N GLY A 124 -12.92 3.00 6.80
CA GLY A 124 -13.33 4.35 6.43
C GLY A 124 -13.73 4.50 4.96
N ILE A 125 -13.09 3.78 4.04
CA ILE A 125 -13.48 3.77 2.62
C ILE A 125 -14.88 3.13 2.47
N ASP A 126 -15.14 1.99 3.11
CA ASP A 126 -16.44 1.31 3.05
C ASP A 126 -17.57 2.16 3.64
N GLU A 127 -17.29 2.85 4.74
CA GLU A 127 -18.25 3.75 5.42
C GLU A 127 -18.53 5.03 4.62
N THR A 128 -17.50 5.60 3.96
CA THR A 128 -17.62 6.87 3.22
C THR A 128 -18.30 6.70 1.87
N PHE A 129 -17.94 5.65 1.13
CA PHE A 129 -18.42 5.44 -0.25
C PHE A 129 -19.48 4.35 -0.31
N LYS A 130 -20.75 4.74 -0.29
CA LYS A 130 -21.91 3.85 -0.22
C LYS A 130 -21.90 2.69 -1.22
N ASN A 131 -21.39 2.93 -2.44
CA ASN A 131 -21.40 1.98 -3.54
C ASN A 131 -20.01 1.39 -3.83
N ALA A 132 -18.94 1.98 -3.29
CA ALA A 132 -17.59 1.50 -3.51
C ALA A 132 -17.15 0.55 -2.41
N LYS A 133 -16.38 -0.46 -2.80
CA LYS A 133 -15.70 -1.34 -1.87
C LYS A 133 -14.20 -1.07 -1.89
N PRO A 134 -13.52 -1.15 -0.72
CA PRO A 134 -12.08 -1.03 -0.66
C PRO A 134 -11.41 -2.22 -1.35
N HIS A 135 -10.29 -1.96 -2.02
CA HIS A 135 -9.42 -3.01 -2.53
C HIS A 135 -7.95 -2.60 -2.48
N THR A 136 -7.09 -3.61 -2.46
CA THR A 136 -5.64 -3.44 -2.47
C THR A 136 -4.97 -4.62 -3.14
N GLY A 137 -3.65 -4.54 -3.28
CA GLY A 137 -2.79 -5.61 -3.75
C GLY A 137 -1.33 -5.26 -3.55
N TRP A 138 -0.51 -6.27 -3.57
CA TRP A 138 0.94 -6.14 -3.63
C TRP A 138 1.40 -6.30 -5.08
N GLY A 139 2.38 -5.53 -5.47
CA GLY A 139 3.05 -5.58 -6.75
C GLY A 139 4.16 -4.54 -6.82
N MET A 140 5.07 -4.71 -7.74
CA MET A 140 6.24 -3.84 -7.90
C MET A 140 6.49 -3.54 -9.37
N THR A 141 7.41 -2.63 -9.66
CA THR A 141 7.80 -2.29 -11.03
C THR A 141 8.28 -3.52 -11.80
N GLU A 142 9.05 -4.36 -11.12
CA GLU A 142 9.65 -5.59 -11.63
C GLU A 142 8.63 -6.68 -11.98
N THR A 143 7.42 -6.58 -11.42
CA THR A 143 6.30 -7.48 -11.76
C THR A 143 5.25 -6.83 -12.67
N ASN A 144 5.54 -5.64 -13.22
CA ASN A 144 4.59 -4.84 -14.01
C ASN A 144 3.32 -4.47 -13.23
N SER A 145 3.45 -4.09 -11.96
CA SER A 145 2.36 -3.66 -11.05
C SER A 145 1.36 -4.76 -10.69
N ILE A 146 1.64 -6.01 -11.01
CA ILE A 146 0.80 -7.14 -10.67
C ILE A 146 1.52 -8.02 -9.64
N GLY A 147 0.78 -8.67 -8.77
CA GLY A 147 1.29 -9.54 -7.73
C GLY A 147 0.15 -10.27 -7.07
N THR A 148 -0.47 -9.63 -6.10
CA THR A 148 -1.65 -10.14 -5.40
C THR A 148 -2.79 -9.14 -5.45
N SER A 149 -4.01 -9.58 -5.14
CA SER A 149 -5.18 -8.73 -5.03
C SER A 149 -6.17 -9.22 -3.97
N ILE A 150 -6.85 -8.27 -3.31
CA ILE A 150 -7.96 -8.51 -2.39
C ILE A 150 -8.91 -7.31 -2.44
N GLY A 151 -10.22 -7.54 -2.28
CA GLY A 151 -11.21 -6.47 -2.30
C GLY A 151 -12.54 -6.87 -1.67
N GLY A 152 -13.41 -5.89 -1.49
CA GLY A 152 -14.75 -6.10 -0.98
C GLY A 152 -14.80 -6.63 0.46
N GLU A 153 -15.77 -7.49 0.74
CA GLU A 153 -15.97 -8.10 2.06
C GLU A 153 -14.75 -8.90 2.53
N GLU A 154 -14.06 -9.56 1.61
CA GLU A 154 -12.87 -10.33 1.92
C GLU A 154 -11.73 -9.44 2.45
N TYR A 155 -11.58 -8.23 1.90
CA TYR A 155 -10.61 -7.25 2.41
C TYR A 155 -11.05 -6.64 3.74
N LEU A 156 -12.33 -6.44 3.97
CA LEU A 156 -12.86 -5.99 5.26
C LEU A 156 -12.62 -7.01 6.38
N MET A 157 -12.67 -8.32 6.05
CA MET A 157 -12.36 -9.39 6.99
C MET A 157 -10.85 -9.58 7.22
N ARG A 158 -10.01 -9.21 6.24
CA ARG A 158 -8.54 -9.36 6.29
C ARG A 158 -7.84 -8.04 5.94
N PRO A 159 -8.05 -6.97 6.72
CA PRO A 159 -7.61 -5.60 6.34
C PRO A 159 -6.09 -5.42 6.28
N SER A 160 -5.30 -6.30 6.90
CA SER A 160 -3.84 -6.31 6.85
C SER A 160 -3.26 -7.16 5.71
N SER A 161 -4.09 -7.95 5.01
CA SER A 161 -3.64 -8.77 3.89
C SER A 161 -3.44 -7.96 2.60
N SER A 162 -2.44 -8.35 1.82
CA SER A 162 -2.23 -7.91 0.45
C SER A 162 -2.95 -8.77 -0.59
N GLY A 163 -3.67 -9.82 -0.15
CA GLY A 163 -4.48 -10.68 -1.01
C GLY A 163 -3.79 -11.94 -1.51
N ARG A 164 -4.46 -12.61 -2.45
CA ARG A 164 -3.98 -13.82 -3.08
C ARG A 164 -3.26 -13.52 -4.38
N VAL A 165 -2.33 -14.44 -4.76
CA VAL A 165 -1.53 -14.30 -5.97
C VAL A 165 -2.38 -14.32 -7.24
N SER A 166 -2.02 -13.47 -8.19
CA SER A 166 -2.61 -13.44 -9.53
C SER A 166 -2.22 -14.68 -10.34
N ALA A 167 -3.11 -15.15 -11.21
CA ALA A 167 -3.00 -16.42 -11.93
C ALA A 167 -1.74 -16.57 -12.83
N VAL A 168 -1.05 -15.49 -13.16
CA VAL A 168 0.17 -15.49 -14.01
C VAL A 168 1.46 -15.48 -13.20
N LEU A 169 1.37 -15.56 -11.88
CA LEU A 169 2.49 -15.52 -10.95
C LEU A 169 2.44 -16.66 -9.95
N GLU A 170 3.58 -16.94 -9.39
CA GLU A 170 3.77 -17.81 -8.23
C GLU A 170 4.52 -17.04 -7.16
N LEU A 171 4.19 -17.26 -5.89
CA LEU A 171 4.87 -16.71 -4.74
C LEU A 171 5.55 -17.81 -3.93
N GLY A 172 6.68 -17.48 -3.34
CA GLY A 172 7.38 -18.32 -2.39
C GLY A 172 7.93 -17.47 -1.25
N ILE A 173 8.06 -18.06 -0.08
CA ILE A 173 8.73 -17.43 1.05
C ILE A 173 9.94 -18.26 1.39
N VAL A 174 11.11 -17.63 1.55
CA VAL A 174 12.36 -18.33 1.88
C VAL A 174 13.00 -17.76 3.15
N ASP A 175 13.70 -18.63 3.87
CA ASP A 175 14.53 -18.25 5.02
C ASP A 175 15.89 -17.66 4.58
N SER A 176 16.79 -17.42 5.53
CA SER A 176 18.13 -16.88 5.27
C SER A 176 19.04 -17.84 4.49
N ASP A 177 18.70 -19.13 4.45
CA ASP A 177 19.46 -20.19 3.77
C ASP A 177 18.82 -20.56 2.43
N ASP A 178 17.88 -19.76 1.94
CA ASP A 178 17.13 -19.95 0.68
C ASP A 178 16.21 -21.19 0.66
N ASN A 179 15.86 -21.73 1.81
CA ASN A 179 14.88 -22.81 1.89
C ASN A 179 13.46 -22.25 1.93
N PHE A 180 12.56 -22.85 1.15
CA PHE A 180 11.14 -22.50 1.24
C PHE A 180 10.57 -22.87 2.61
N VAL A 181 9.90 -21.90 3.23
CA VAL A 181 9.27 -22.04 4.55
C VAL A 181 7.79 -22.45 4.43
N LYS A 182 7.21 -22.90 5.55
CA LYS A 182 5.81 -23.29 5.62
C LYS A 182 4.88 -22.06 5.75
N ALA A 183 3.58 -22.30 5.50
CA ALA A 183 2.55 -21.30 5.76
C ALA A 183 2.63 -20.79 7.21
N GLY A 184 2.49 -19.48 7.39
CA GLY A 184 2.62 -18.77 8.66
C GLY A 184 4.06 -18.38 9.04
N GLU A 185 5.08 -18.98 8.45
CA GLU A 185 6.48 -18.64 8.72
C GLU A 185 6.90 -17.42 7.88
N ARG A 186 7.71 -16.54 8.49
CA ARG A 186 8.20 -15.31 7.86
C ARG A 186 9.51 -15.56 7.13
N GLY A 187 9.68 -14.88 5.99
CA GLY A 187 10.91 -14.91 5.22
C GLY A 187 10.88 -13.90 4.09
N GLU A 188 11.88 -13.93 3.21
CA GLU A 188 11.91 -13.08 2.03
C GLU A 188 10.91 -13.58 0.99
N LEU A 189 10.10 -12.67 0.47
CA LEU A 189 9.15 -12.95 -0.60
C LEU A 189 9.88 -13.09 -1.93
N LEU A 190 9.70 -14.24 -2.56
CA LEU A 190 10.07 -14.52 -3.93
C LEU A 190 8.86 -14.51 -4.84
N VAL A 191 9.06 -14.08 -6.09
CA VAL A 191 8.03 -14.11 -7.13
C VAL A 191 8.61 -14.63 -8.43
N ARG A 192 7.83 -15.44 -9.16
CA ARG A 192 8.14 -15.80 -10.54
C ARG A 192 6.88 -15.79 -11.41
N GLY A 193 7.07 -15.66 -12.72
CA GLY A 193 5.98 -15.75 -13.69
C GLY A 193 6.14 -14.83 -14.87
N THR A 194 5.13 -14.82 -15.73
CA THR A 194 5.21 -14.18 -17.06
C THR A 194 5.22 -12.66 -17.04
N SER A 195 4.93 -12.02 -15.91
CA SER A 195 4.98 -10.56 -15.75
C SER A 195 6.24 -10.07 -15.04
N VAL A 196 7.10 -10.99 -14.55
CA VAL A 196 8.36 -10.62 -13.91
C VAL A 196 9.39 -10.23 -14.97
N ILE A 197 10.19 -9.19 -14.71
CA ILE A 197 11.29 -8.80 -15.60
C ILE A 197 12.37 -9.90 -15.63
N HIS A 198 13.10 -9.97 -16.72
CA HIS A 198 14.22 -10.93 -16.83
C HIS A 198 15.54 -10.36 -16.31
N LYS A 199 15.71 -9.05 -16.35
CA LYS A 199 16.91 -8.33 -15.88
C LYS A 199 16.66 -6.84 -15.84
N TYR A 200 17.50 -6.13 -15.12
CA TYR A 200 17.61 -4.68 -15.24
C TYR A 200 18.46 -4.28 -16.43
N TRP A 201 18.09 -3.18 -17.07
CA TRP A 201 18.85 -2.63 -18.19
C TRP A 201 20.21 -2.10 -17.69
N ASP A 202 21.28 -2.54 -18.34
CA ASP A 202 22.68 -2.11 -18.05
C ASP A 202 23.08 -2.20 -16.56
N ARG A 203 22.57 -3.24 -15.84
CA ARG A 203 22.87 -3.48 -14.42
C ARG A 203 23.28 -4.93 -14.19
N PRO A 204 24.52 -5.31 -14.58
CA PRO A 204 25.02 -6.70 -14.39
C PRO A 204 25.19 -7.07 -12.91
N ASP A 205 25.38 -6.08 -12.04
CA ASP A 205 25.48 -6.22 -10.58
C ASP A 205 24.19 -6.69 -9.90
N SER A 206 23.05 -6.60 -10.59
CA SER A 206 21.75 -7.05 -10.07
C SER A 206 21.44 -8.52 -10.35
N SER A 207 22.38 -9.30 -10.84
CA SER A 207 22.16 -10.73 -11.13
C SER A 207 21.80 -11.56 -9.91
N GLY A 208 22.24 -11.16 -8.71
CA GLY A 208 21.89 -11.82 -7.44
C GLY A 208 20.41 -11.69 -7.03
N ASP A 209 19.66 -10.80 -7.66
CA ASP A 209 18.21 -10.67 -7.42
C ASP A 209 17.42 -11.76 -8.18
N PHE A 210 18.05 -12.47 -9.13
CA PHE A 210 17.42 -13.51 -9.95
C PHE A 210 17.99 -14.88 -9.58
N LEU A 211 17.14 -15.76 -9.08
CA LEU A 211 17.51 -17.09 -8.66
C LEU A 211 17.22 -18.13 -9.74
N GLU A 212 17.80 -19.32 -9.58
CA GLU A 212 17.50 -20.47 -10.43
C GLU A 212 15.99 -20.79 -10.43
N GLY A 213 15.48 -21.30 -11.55
CA GLY A 213 14.04 -21.57 -11.70
C GLY A 213 13.17 -20.33 -11.96
N GLY A 214 13.78 -19.16 -12.24
CA GLY A 214 13.09 -17.93 -12.61
C GLY A 214 12.47 -17.16 -11.44
N TRP A 215 12.91 -17.44 -10.22
CA TRP A 215 12.51 -16.68 -9.04
C TRP A 215 13.23 -15.35 -8.96
N PHE A 216 12.50 -14.33 -8.58
CA PHE A 216 13.01 -12.97 -8.34
C PHE A 216 12.85 -12.61 -6.87
N ARG A 217 13.94 -12.10 -6.26
CA ARG A 217 13.95 -11.59 -4.87
C ARG A 217 13.31 -10.23 -4.82
N THR A 218 12.24 -10.09 -4.06
CA THR A 218 11.51 -8.82 -3.99
C THR A 218 12.11 -7.83 -2.99
N GLY A 219 12.89 -8.33 -2.04
CA GLY A 219 13.38 -7.59 -0.88
C GLY A 219 12.27 -7.23 0.11
N ASP A 220 11.07 -7.80 -0.03
CA ASP A 220 9.99 -7.68 0.95
C ASP A 220 10.02 -8.90 1.88
N ILE A 221 9.87 -8.67 3.18
CA ILE A 221 9.66 -9.72 4.18
C ILE A 221 8.17 -9.95 4.34
N ALA A 222 7.76 -11.21 4.23
CA ALA A 222 6.34 -11.56 4.19
C ALA A 222 6.08 -12.95 4.78
N TYR A 223 4.82 -13.31 4.89
CA TYR A 223 4.36 -14.68 5.07
C TYR A 223 3.09 -14.92 4.27
N LEU A 224 2.82 -16.18 3.96
CA LEU A 224 1.55 -16.65 3.41
C LEU A 224 0.81 -17.39 4.52
N ASP A 225 -0.48 -17.14 4.69
CA ASP A 225 -1.30 -17.96 5.58
C ASP A 225 -1.71 -19.29 4.90
N GLU A 226 -2.40 -20.16 5.64
CA GLU A 226 -2.86 -21.47 5.15
C GLU A 226 -3.84 -21.37 3.98
N ASP A 227 -4.54 -20.25 3.85
CA ASP A 227 -5.48 -19.95 2.76
C ASP A 227 -4.77 -19.30 1.55
N GLY A 228 -3.46 -19.05 1.62
CA GLY A 228 -2.64 -18.46 0.55
C GLY A 228 -2.76 -16.93 0.44
N TYR A 229 -3.20 -16.24 1.50
CA TYR A 229 -3.15 -14.79 1.56
C TYR A 229 -1.76 -14.30 1.94
N LEU A 230 -1.27 -13.31 1.20
CA LEU A 230 0.01 -12.66 1.44
C LEU A 230 -0.14 -11.55 2.49
N TYR A 231 0.80 -11.52 3.43
CA TYR A 231 0.96 -10.46 4.42
C TYR A 231 2.38 -9.93 4.32
N ILE A 232 2.51 -8.66 3.91
CA ILE A 232 3.81 -7.97 3.88
C ILE A 232 4.09 -7.47 5.29
N VAL A 233 5.22 -7.89 5.83
CA VAL A 233 5.67 -7.50 7.18
C VAL A 233 6.52 -6.25 7.11
N ASP A 234 7.52 -6.22 6.20
CA ASP A 234 8.37 -5.07 5.97
C ASP A 234 9.22 -5.22 4.69
N ARG A 235 10.13 -4.27 4.48
CA ARG A 235 11.21 -4.38 3.50
C ARG A 235 12.53 -4.73 4.16
N LEU A 236 13.28 -5.63 3.56
CA LEU A 236 14.59 -6.06 4.05
C LEU A 236 15.53 -4.88 4.36
N LYS A 237 15.50 -3.84 3.52
CA LYS A 237 16.29 -2.61 3.66
C LYS A 237 15.69 -1.57 4.62
N GLN A 238 14.53 -1.83 5.21
CA GLN A 238 13.83 -0.94 6.14
C GLN A 238 13.63 -1.58 7.52
N ILE A 239 14.21 -2.75 7.75
CA ILE A 239 14.24 -3.35 9.07
C ILE A 239 15.20 -2.56 9.94
N ILE A 240 14.74 -2.16 11.11
CA ILE A 240 15.55 -1.54 12.16
C ILE A 240 16.17 -2.66 12.98
N ILE A 241 17.51 -2.66 13.08
CA ILE A 241 18.25 -3.67 13.83
C ILE A 241 18.61 -3.09 15.20
N ARG A 242 17.73 -3.27 16.17
CA ARG A 242 17.86 -2.73 17.53
C ARG A 242 18.35 -3.79 18.50
N GLY A 243 19.64 -3.73 18.85
CA GLY A 243 20.23 -4.67 19.83
C GLY A 243 20.10 -6.14 19.42
N GLY A 244 20.12 -6.43 18.11
CA GLY A 244 19.95 -7.77 17.55
C GLY A 244 18.50 -8.15 17.23
N GLU A 245 17.52 -7.32 17.61
CA GLU A 245 16.11 -7.51 17.29
C GLU A 245 15.76 -6.84 15.96
N ASN A 246 15.09 -7.57 15.08
CA ASN A 246 14.59 -7.07 13.80
C ASN A 246 13.20 -6.45 13.98
N ILE A 247 13.09 -5.14 13.77
CA ILE A 247 11.86 -4.38 13.93
C ILE A 247 11.40 -3.88 12.57
N GLY A 248 10.21 -4.33 12.15
CA GLY A 248 9.57 -3.87 10.93
C GLY A 248 9.01 -2.45 11.09
N CYS A 249 9.43 -1.53 10.21
CA CYS A 249 8.86 -0.17 10.21
C CYS A 249 7.36 -0.18 9.94
N ALA A 250 6.89 -1.01 9.01
CA ALA A 250 5.49 -1.08 8.62
C ALA A 250 4.58 -1.55 9.77
N GLU A 251 5.04 -2.49 10.61
CA GLU A 251 4.31 -2.95 11.79
C GLU A 251 4.09 -1.78 12.77
N VAL A 252 5.13 -1.00 13.03
CA VAL A 252 5.06 0.15 13.94
C VAL A 252 4.21 1.26 13.34
N GLU A 253 4.36 1.57 12.05
CA GLU A 253 3.53 2.54 11.32
C GLU A 253 2.05 2.17 11.40
N SER A 254 1.70 0.92 11.15
CA SER A 254 0.33 0.42 11.24
C SER A 254 -0.25 0.57 12.65
N ALA A 255 0.54 0.22 13.67
CA ALA A 255 0.11 0.37 15.06
C ALA A 255 -0.12 1.84 15.46
N MET A 256 0.72 2.77 14.97
CA MET A 256 0.61 4.21 15.21
C MET A 256 -0.59 4.83 14.49
N LEU A 257 -0.86 4.45 13.25
CA LEU A 257 -1.99 4.94 12.45
C LEU A 257 -3.37 4.52 13.00
N ASN A 258 -3.42 3.60 13.96
CA ASN A 258 -4.65 3.30 14.69
C ASN A 258 -4.99 4.37 15.76
N ASP A 259 -4.14 5.35 15.98
CA ASP A 259 -4.45 6.53 16.78
C ASP A 259 -5.10 7.59 15.88
N PRO A 260 -6.35 8.03 16.16
CA PRO A 260 -7.07 8.95 15.29
C PRO A 260 -6.47 10.36 15.23
N ALA A 261 -5.51 10.67 16.09
CA ALA A 261 -4.79 11.95 16.05
C ALA A 261 -3.63 11.92 15.01
N ILE A 262 -3.18 10.74 14.58
CA ILE A 262 -2.08 10.59 13.63
C ILE A 262 -2.63 10.47 12.21
N ILE A 263 -2.33 11.47 11.39
CA ILE A 263 -2.76 11.53 9.98
C ILE A 263 -1.77 10.79 9.09
N GLU A 264 -0.46 11.02 9.31
CA GLU A 264 0.62 10.35 8.60
C GLU A 264 1.73 9.98 9.58
N VAL A 265 2.44 8.90 9.27
CA VAL A 265 3.59 8.45 10.04
C VAL A 265 4.69 7.91 9.12
N SER A 266 5.92 8.12 9.54
CA SER A 266 7.10 7.49 8.96
C SER A 266 7.97 6.98 10.08
N VAL A 267 8.19 5.66 10.15
CA VAL A 267 9.05 4.98 11.12
C VAL A 267 10.37 4.59 10.46
N TYR A 268 11.48 4.75 11.16
CA TYR A 268 12.84 4.46 10.66
C TYR A 268 13.79 4.25 11.83
N GLY A 269 14.95 3.63 11.55
CA GLY A 269 16.05 3.53 12.49
C GLY A 269 16.84 4.84 12.60
N VAL A 270 17.29 5.17 13.78
CA VAL A 270 18.28 6.21 14.04
C VAL A 270 19.48 5.59 14.76
N ALA A 271 20.68 6.13 14.56
CA ALA A 271 21.88 5.60 15.17
C ALA A 271 21.79 5.63 16.72
N ASP A 272 22.10 4.52 17.37
CA ASP A 272 22.23 4.41 18.82
C ASP A 272 23.55 3.72 19.17
N GLN A 273 24.35 4.35 20.05
CA GLN A 273 25.70 3.87 20.39
C GLN A 273 25.71 2.48 21.04
N ARG A 274 24.66 2.10 21.77
CA ARG A 274 24.58 0.84 22.49
C ARG A 274 23.87 -0.25 21.71
N LEU A 275 22.84 0.10 20.97
CA LEU A 275 21.94 -0.86 20.31
C LEU A 275 22.18 -0.98 18.80
N GLY A 276 23.10 -0.17 18.24
CA GLY A 276 23.31 0.00 16.80
C GLY A 276 22.29 0.96 16.21
N GLU A 277 21.02 0.60 16.30
CA GLU A 277 19.89 1.48 15.93
C GLU A 277 18.86 1.55 17.05
N ASP A 278 18.09 2.62 17.11
CA ASP A 278 16.87 2.73 17.90
C ASP A 278 15.70 3.16 17.01
N VAL A 279 14.48 2.88 17.47
CA VAL A 279 13.26 3.17 16.71
C VAL A 279 12.92 4.65 16.84
N ALA A 280 12.76 5.30 15.70
CA ALA A 280 12.28 6.68 15.60
C ALA A 280 11.08 6.79 14.69
N ALA A 281 10.23 7.79 14.93
CA ALA A 281 9.08 8.11 14.11
C ALA A 281 8.96 9.61 13.90
N THR A 282 8.46 10.01 12.72
CA THR A 282 7.90 11.35 12.50
C THR A 282 6.42 11.20 12.19
N ILE A 283 5.59 11.94 12.93
CA ILE A 283 4.14 11.94 12.77
C ILE A 283 3.64 13.31 12.30
N TYR A 284 2.68 13.30 11.39
CA TYR A 284 1.89 14.47 11.03
C TYR A 284 0.54 14.41 11.75
N VAL A 285 0.20 15.49 12.40
CA VAL A 285 -1.03 15.66 13.20
C VAL A 285 -1.69 17.02 12.89
N ASP A 286 -3.02 17.10 13.02
CA ASP A 286 -3.79 18.35 12.83
C ASP A 286 -4.14 19.06 14.13
N ARG A 287 -3.68 18.49 15.25
CA ARG A 287 -3.93 19.02 16.61
C ARG A 287 -2.76 18.71 17.52
N GLU A 288 -2.73 19.34 18.67
CA GLU A 288 -1.76 19.01 19.72
C GLU A 288 -1.97 17.58 20.23
N VAL A 289 -0.87 16.84 20.44
CA VAL A 289 -0.88 15.45 20.89
C VAL A 289 0.07 15.25 22.06
N ASP A 290 -0.30 14.36 22.97
CA ASP A 290 0.57 13.88 24.03
C ASP A 290 1.35 12.65 23.55
N VAL A 291 2.64 12.82 23.32
CA VAL A 291 3.55 11.76 22.85
C VAL A 291 3.64 10.59 23.84
N ASP A 292 3.55 10.84 25.15
CA ASP A 292 3.60 9.80 26.15
C ASP A 292 2.30 8.99 26.20
N ALA A 293 1.16 9.62 25.94
CA ALA A 293 -0.10 8.92 25.72
C ALA A 293 -0.04 8.01 24.47
N ILE A 294 0.53 8.50 23.34
CA ILE A 294 0.76 7.69 22.14
C ILE A 294 1.63 6.46 22.48
N ARG A 295 2.77 6.63 23.16
CA ARG A 295 3.63 5.51 23.60
C ARG A 295 2.89 4.51 24.50
N SER A 296 2.06 5.02 25.40
CA SER A 296 1.28 4.17 26.32
C SER A 296 0.24 3.33 25.57
N ASN A 297 -0.42 3.89 24.55
CA ASN A 297 -1.35 3.17 23.69
C ASN A 297 -0.63 2.11 22.84
N LEU A 298 0.58 2.40 22.37
CA LEU A 298 1.38 1.43 21.60
C LEU A 298 1.80 0.23 22.43
N LYS A 299 2.04 0.38 23.76
CA LYS A 299 2.36 -0.75 24.67
C LYS A 299 1.28 -1.83 24.70
N LEU A 300 0.05 -1.48 24.36
CA LEU A 300 -1.08 -2.42 24.31
C LEU A 300 -1.16 -3.19 22.98
N LYS A 301 -0.40 -2.75 21.95
CA LYS A 301 -0.54 -3.24 20.57
C LYS A 301 0.73 -3.94 20.06
N ILE A 302 1.91 -3.47 20.46
CA ILE A 302 3.19 -3.99 19.98
C ILE A 302 4.16 -4.21 21.15
N ALA A 303 5.16 -5.04 20.93
CA ALA A 303 6.18 -5.32 21.93
C ALA A 303 6.96 -4.06 22.33
N GLY A 304 7.31 -3.93 23.60
CA GLY A 304 7.90 -2.71 24.16
C GLY A 304 9.18 -2.24 23.45
N PHE A 305 10.01 -3.18 22.97
CA PHE A 305 11.25 -2.86 22.25
C PHE A 305 11.02 -2.27 20.85
N LYS A 306 9.79 -2.39 20.27
CA LYS A 306 9.37 -1.83 18.98
C LYS A 306 8.83 -0.41 19.09
N ILE A 307 8.53 0.07 20.29
CA ILE A 307 7.94 1.39 20.49
C ILE A 307 8.96 2.48 20.19
N PRO A 308 8.64 3.48 19.37
CA PRO A 308 9.57 4.56 19.05
C PRO A 308 10.03 5.31 20.29
N LYS A 309 11.35 5.33 20.52
CA LYS A 309 12.00 6.13 21.55
C LYS A 309 11.96 7.61 21.20
N HIS A 310 12.18 7.91 19.92
CA HIS A 310 12.20 9.26 19.40
C HIS A 310 10.97 9.49 18.51
N ILE A 311 10.06 10.39 18.92
CA ILE A 311 8.86 10.77 18.16
C ILE A 311 8.93 12.26 17.87
N ARG A 312 9.10 12.60 16.59
CA ARG A 312 9.01 13.96 16.10
C ARG A 312 7.59 14.25 15.65
N VAL A 313 7.01 15.34 16.15
CA VAL A 313 5.67 15.78 15.76
C VAL A 313 5.79 16.94 14.77
N THR A 314 4.99 16.92 13.71
CA THR A 314 4.83 18.02 12.76
C THR A 314 3.35 18.31 12.49
N THR A 315 3.02 19.56 12.23
CA THR A 315 1.69 20.01 11.80
C THR A 315 1.61 20.19 10.27
N GLU A 316 2.72 19.90 9.57
CA GLU A 316 2.77 19.91 8.12
C GLU A 316 2.80 18.47 7.58
N PRO A 317 2.17 18.20 6.42
CA PRO A 317 2.24 16.91 5.76
C PRO A 317 3.68 16.44 5.56
N LEU A 318 3.91 15.12 5.67
CA LEU A 318 5.24 14.56 5.50
C LEU A 318 5.76 14.75 4.07
N VAL A 319 7.06 15.02 3.95
CA VAL A 319 7.75 15.21 2.66
C VAL A 319 7.56 13.99 1.77
N ARG A 320 7.30 14.23 0.48
CA ARG A 320 7.03 13.19 -0.51
C ARG A 320 7.97 13.28 -1.69
N ILE A 321 8.33 12.13 -2.23
CA ILE A 321 8.97 12.03 -3.55
C ILE A 321 7.95 12.28 -4.66
N ALA A 322 8.42 12.47 -5.90
CA ALA A 322 7.58 12.79 -7.06
C ALA A 322 6.44 11.76 -7.33
N SER A 323 6.57 10.55 -6.82
CA SER A 323 5.53 9.51 -6.91
C SER A 323 4.38 9.65 -5.92
N GLY A 324 4.45 10.62 -5.02
CA GLY A 324 3.48 10.80 -3.94
C GLY A 324 3.72 9.93 -2.70
N LYS A 325 4.75 9.07 -2.69
CA LYS A 325 5.15 8.30 -1.50
C LYS A 325 5.94 9.19 -0.54
N ILE A 326 5.82 8.90 0.76
CA ILE A 326 6.60 9.57 1.80
C ILE A 326 8.10 9.36 1.54
N ASP A 327 8.88 10.44 1.56
CA ASP A 327 10.34 10.42 1.44
C ASP A 327 10.99 10.09 2.79
N LYS A 328 10.90 8.81 3.17
CA LYS A 328 11.41 8.29 4.44
C LYS A 328 12.89 8.62 4.64
N LYS A 329 13.71 8.58 3.57
CA LYS A 329 15.16 8.85 3.66
C LYS A 329 15.47 10.29 4.06
N THR A 330 14.77 11.25 3.46
CA THR A 330 14.93 12.67 3.82
C THR A 330 14.47 12.92 5.25
N ILE A 331 13.32 12.38 5.64
CA ILE A 331 12.78 12.52 7.00
C ILE A 331 13.73 11.92 8.05
N GLN A 332 14.24 10.70 7.82
CA GLN A 332 15.20 10.03 8.69
C GLN A 332 16.48 10.86 8.86
N LYS A 333 17.07 11.33 7.74
CA LYS A 333 18.29 12.13 7.74
C LYS A 333 18.13 13.43 8.53
N ASP A 334 16.98 14.08 8.37
CA ASP A 334 16.72 15.36 9.06
C ASP A 334 16.45 15.15 10.56
N HIS A 335 15.79 14.05 10.94
CA HIS A 335 15.59 13.73 12.37
C HIS A 335 16.91 13.32 13.03
N GLN A 336 17.76 12.52 12.35
CA GLN A 336 19.07 12.13 12.86
C GLN A 336 19.94 13.38 13.15
N LYS A 337 19.97 14.35 12.26
CA LYS A 337 20.69 15.61 12.50
C LYS A 337 20.23 16.37 13.74
N LEU A 338 18.91 16.33 14.04
CA LEU A 338 18.39 16.97 15.24
C LEU A 338 18.85 16.23 16.49
N LEU A 339 18.81 14.88 16.47
CA LEU A 339 19.28 14.05 17.58
C LEU A 339 20.80 14.17 17.81
N ASP A 340 21.59 14.41 16.76
CA ASP A 340 23.04 14.62 16.85
C ASP A 340 23.40 15.98 17.48
N LEU A 341 22.43 16.91 17.62
CA LEU A 341 22.60 18.23 18.23
C LEU A 341 22.13 18.27 19.70
N GLU A 342 21.39 17.27 20.16
CA GLU A 342 20.96 17.09 21.56
C GLU A 342 22.00 16.33 22.36
#